data_d1393aa793b54023f46014679e78bab6
#
_entry.id   d1393aa793b54023f46014679e78bab6
#
_cell.length_a   1.000
_cell.length_b   1.000
_cell.length_c   1.000
_cell.angle_alpha   90.00
_cell.angle_beta   90.00
_cell.angle_gamma   90.00
#
_symmetry.space_group_name_H-M   'P 1'
#
loop_
_entity.id
_entity.type
_entity.pdbx_description
1 polymer ?
#
loop_
_entity_poly.entity_id
_entity_poly.type
_entity_poly.pdbx_seq_one_letter_code
_entity_poly.pdbx_strand_id
1 'polypeptide(L)'
;MKILVVDVGGTNIKVAGSWRLTPVKIPSGPTLTASRMVKAVQALTAEWEYDVISIGLPGPVRDGRSLKEPHNLGGGWRRMDFGRAFGKPVRIANDAAMQALGSFEGGRMLFLGLGTGLGSAIVDEGRLEPLELAHLPYRRNKTYEDYLGTRGLRAYGRKRWSHHVDVVTALLREALLCDYVVLGGGNVSKLRRLPAHTRRGGNTRAVEGGLRLWAAGDHPIAKRLPGR
;
A
#
# COMPACT_ATOMS: atom_id res chain seq x y z
N MET A 1 -23.96 2.06 0.73
CA MET A 1 -22.91 1.96 -0.32
C MET A 1 -22.11 0.68 -0.06
N LYS A 2 -22.14 -0.27 -1.00
CA LYS A 2 -21.36 -1.50 -0.97
C LYS A 2 -20.03 -1.25 -1.70
N ILE A 3 -18.91 -1.55 -1.07
CA ILE A 3 -17.56 -1.27 -1.58
C ILE A 3 -16.87 -2.58 -1.91
N LEU A 4 -16.41 -2.74 -3.15
CA LEU A 4 -15.50 -3.81 -3.54
C LEU A 4 -14.05 -3.35 -3.30
N VAL A 5 -13.24 -4.17 -2.67
CA VAL A 5 -11.81 -3.91 -2.44
C VAL A 5 -10.97 -4.93 -3.20
N VAL A 6 -10.05 -4.44 -4.01
CA VAL A 6 -9.12 -5.23 -4.82
C VAL A 6 -7.69 -4.84 -4.44
N ASP A 7 -6.99 -5.71 -3.70
CA ASP A 7 -5.59 -5.52 -3.30
C ASP A 7 -4.69 -6.34 -4.23
N VAL A 8 -4.00 -5.67 -5.14
CA VAL A 8 -3.17 -6.31 -6.18
C VAL A 8 -1.75 -6.50 -5.65
N GLY A 9 -1.39 -7.72 -5.33
CA GLY A 9 -0.03 -8.09 -4.95
C GLY A 9 0.71 -8.84 -6.06
N GLY A 10 2.02 -8.99 -5.92
CA GLY A 10 2.86 -9.69 -6.90
C GLY A 10 2.63 -11.21 -6.99
N THR A 11 1.98 -11.82 -6.00
CA THR A 11 1.70 -13.27 -5.96
C THR A 11 0.20 -13.57 -6.01
N ASN A 12 -0.60 -12.74 -5.39
CA ASN A 12 -2.07 -12.87 -5.37
C ASN A 12 -2.73 -11.50 -5.44
N ILE A 13 -3.88 -11.45 -6.10
CA ILE A 13 -4.88 -10.42 -5.91
C ILE A 13 -5.80 -10.88 -4.78
N LYS A 14 -6.12 -10.00 -3.84
CA LYS A 14 -7.10 -10.25 -2.79
C LYS A 14 -8.34 -9.41 -3.08
N VAL A 15 -9.49 -10.07 -3.16
CA VAL A 15 -10.77 -9.43 -3.46
C VAL A 15 -11.70 -9.62 -2.27
N ALA A 16 -12.21 -8.53 -1.73
CA ALA A 16 -13.12 -8.51 -0.59
C ALA A 16 -14.25 -7.49 -0.83
N GLY A 17 -15.28 -7.54 -0.02
CA GLY A 17 -16.36 -6.55 -0.05
C GLY A 17 -16.67 -6.04 1.35
N SER A 18 -17.33 -4.88 1.46
CA SER A 18 -17.76 -4.34 2.75
C SER A 18 -18.72 -5.27 3.51
N TRP A 19 -19.34 -6.23 2.84
CA TRP A 19 -20.19 -7.29 3.38
C TRP A 19 -19.45 -8.63 3.56
N ARG A 20 -18.21 -8.74 3.05
CA ARG A 20 -17.36 -9.94 3.10
C ARG A 20 -15.91 -9.54 3.29
N LEU A 21 -15.48 -9.38 4.52
CA LEU A 21 -14.12 -8.91 4.85
C LEU A 21 -13.02 -9.97 4.62
N THR A 22 -13.38 -11.25 4.62
CA THR A 22 -12.42 -12.33 4.29
C THR A 22 -12.17 -12.35 2.79
N PRO A 23 -10.94 -12.03 2.34
CA PRO A 23 -10.67 -11.92 0.91
C PRO A 23 -10.62 -13.27 0.22
N VAL A 24 -11.17 -13.31 -1.00
CA VAL A 24 -10.89 -14.37 -1.97
C VAL A 24 -9.59 -14.03 -2.69
N LYS A 25 -8.76 -15.02 -2.96
CA LYS A 25 -7.47 -14.84 -3.62
C LYS A 25 -7.55 -15.33 -5.06
N ILE A 26 -7.02 -14.51 -5.98
CA ILE A 26 -6.79 -14.86 -7.38
C ILE A 26 -5.26 -14.88 -7.58
N PRO A 27 -4.66 -15.91 -8.20
CA PRO A 27 -3.24 -15.90 -8.52
C PRO A 27 -2.85 -14.70 -9.37
N SER A 28 -1.69 -14.10 -9.07
CA SER A 28 -1.07 -13.03 -9.86
C SER A 28 0.36 -13.42 -10.27
N GLY A 29 1.12 -12.49 -10.81
CA GLY A 29 2.50 -12.74 -11.20
C GLY A 29 2.90 -12.00 -12.48
N PRO A 30 4.09 -12.28 -13.06
CA PRO A 30 4.67 -11.52 -14.14
C PRO A 30 3.83 -11.46 -15.44
N THR A 31 2.90 -12.39 -15.62
CA THR A 31 2.01 -12.42 -16.79
C THR A 31 0.67 -11.74 -16.56
N LEU A 32 0.39 -11.25 -15.34
CA LEU A 32 -0.87 -10.56 -15.02
C LEU A 32 -0.84 -9.14 -15.55
N THR A 33 -1.52 -8.88 -16.67
CA THR A 33 -1.75 -7.53 -17.17
C THR A 33 -2.92 -6.87 -16.47
N ALA A 34 -3.02 -5.52 -16.54
CA ALA A 34 -4.16 -4.79 -16.00
C ALA A 34 -5.50 -5.28 -16.54
N SER A 35 -5.57 -5.56 -17.86
CA SER A 35 -6.79 -6.09 -18.49
C SER A 35 -7.15 -7.49 -17.99
N ARG A 36 -6.16 -8.37 -17.78
CA ARG A 36 -6.42 -9.71 -17.21
C ARG A 36 -6.91 -9.61 -15.77
N MET A 37 -6.34 -8.69 -14.97
CA MET A 37 -6.81 -8.43 -13.61
C MET A 37 -8.27 -8.01 -13.59
N VAL A 38 -8.67 -7.03 -14.42
CA VAL A 38 -10.06 -6.59 -14.52
C VAL A 38 -10.98 -7.76 -14.85
N LYS A 39 -10.66 -8.54 -15.90
CA LYS A 39 -11.49 -9.71 -16.31
C LYS A 39 -11.60 -10.76 -15.19
N ALA A 40 -10.49 -11.05 -14.49
CA ALA A 40 -10.49 -12.02 -13.41
C ALA A 40 -11.33 -11.57 -12.20
N VAL A 41 -11.25 -10.28 -11.85
CA VAL A 41 -12.09 -9.71 -10.79
C VAL A 41 -13.56 -9.70 -11.20
N GLN A 42 -13.89 -9.27 -12.42
CA GLN A 42 -15.28 -9.29 -12.92
C GLN A 42 -15.86 -10.71 -12.93
N ALA A 43 -15.09 -11.71 -13.38
CA ALA A 43 -15.54 -13.11 -13.36
C ALA A 43 -15.79 -13.62 -11.92
N LEU A 44 -14.90 -13.30 -10.96
CA LEU A 44 -15.06 -13.67 -9.56
C LEU A 44 -16.28 -13.00 -8.93
N THR A 45 -16.56 -11.77 -9.31
CA THR A 45 -17.60 -10.92 -8.69
C THR A 45 -18.87 -10.81 -9.52
N ALA A 46 -19.09 -11.69 -10.49
CA ALA A 46 -20.23 -11.63 -11.41
C ALA A 46 -21.60 -11.59 -10.70
N GLU A 47 -21.70 -12.29 -9.56
CA GLU A 47 -22.93 -12.34 -8.75
C GLU A 47 -22.87 -11.39 -7.52
N TRP A 48 -21.81 -10.55 -7.42
CA TRP A 48 -21.69 -9.64 -6.30
C TRP A 48 -22.27 -8.28 -6.63
N GLU A 49 -23.04 -7.75 -5.71
CA GLU A 49 -23.56 -6.38 -5.82
C GLU A 49 -22.62 -5.41 -5.10
N TYR A 50 -22.12 -4.41 -5.82
CA TYR A 50 -21.31 -3.31 -5.26
C TYR A 50 -21.50 -2.03 -6.05
N ASP A 51 -21.36 -0.91 -5.36
CA ASP A 51 -21.58 0.42 -5.93
C ASP A 51 -20.27 1.03 -6.44
N VAL A 52 -19.18 0.81 -5.71
CA VAL A 52 -17.86 1.45 -5.93
C VAL A 52 -16.72 0.47 -5.67
N ILE A 53 -15.52 0.80 -6.17
CA ILE A 53 -14.36 -0.08 -6.10
C ILE A 53 -13.15 0.68 -5.53
N SER A 54 -12.44 0.06 -4.60
CA SER A 54 -11.09 0.47 -4.17
C SER A 54 -10.06 -0.48 -4.76
N ILE A 55 -9.00 0.05 -5.38
CA ILE A 55 -7.92 -0.76 -5.94
C ILE A 55 -6.59 -0.35 -5.28
N GLY A 56 -5.93 -1.30 -4.62
CA GLY A 56 -4.55 -1.19 -4.18
C GLY A 56 -3.61 -1.69 -5.27
N LEU A 57 -2.68 -0.86 -5.76
CA LEU A 57 -1.71 -1.23 -6.77
C LEU A 57 -0.29 -1.22 -6.22
N PRO A 58 0.59 -2.16 -6.61
CA PRO A 58 2.00 -2.08 -6.27
C PRO A 58 2.68 -0.97 -7.08
N GLY A 59 3.41 -0.10 -6.39
CA GLY A 59 4.13 1.04 -6.95
C GLY A 59 3.41 2.38 -6.81
N PRO A 60 4.04 3.47 -7.30
CA PRO A 60 3.56 4.82 -7.07
C PRO A 60 2.24 5.10 -7.82
N VAL A 61 1.28 5.65 -7.08
CA VAL A 61 -0.02 6.10 -7.58
C VAL A 61 -0.18 7.58 -7.30
N ARG A 62 -0.63 8.34 -8.28
CA ARG A 62 -0.95 9.75 -8.16
C ARG A 62 -2.19 10.09 -8.98
N ASP A 63 -3.06 10.92 -8.45
CA ASP A 63 -4.30 11.36 -9.10
C ASP A 63 -5.14 10.18 -9.63
N GLY A 64 -5.22 9.09 -8.86
CA GLY A 64 -5.96 7.90 -9.22
C GLY A 64 -5.35 7.09 -10.38
N ARG A 65 -4.06 7.27 -10.69
CA ARG A 65 -3.37 6.58 -11.79
C ARG A 65 -2.04 6.00 -11.33
N SER A 66 -1.69 4.84 -11.85
CA SER A 66 -0.34 4.28 -11.67
C SER A 66 0.67 5.10 -12.48
N LEU A 67 1.76 5.54 -11.83
CA LEU A 67 2.82 6.30 -12.50
C LEU A 67 3.83 5.41 -13.23
N LYS A 68 3.96 4.16 -12.81
CA LYS A 68 4.90 3.17 -13.37
C LYS A 68 4.23 1.83 -13.58
N GLU A 69 4.74 1.04 -14.52
CA GLU A 69 4.36 -0.37 -14.60
C GLU A 69 4.93 -1.10 -13.36
N PRO A 70 4.13 -1.94 -12.67
CA PRO A 70 4.61 -2.73 -11.54
C PRO A 70 5.69 -3.72 -11.96
N HIS A 71 6.81 -3.78 -11.26
CA HIS A 71 7.95 -4.62 -11.62
C HIS A 71 7.66 -6.13 -11.68
N ASN A 72 6.73 -6.61 -10.85
CA ASN A 72 6.45 -8.04 -10.70
C ASN A 72 5.14 -8.46 -11.37
N LEU A 73 4.59 -7.63 -12.25
CA LEU A 73 3.34 -7.87 -12.98
C LEU A 73 3.56 -7.63 -14.47
N GLY A 74 2.60 -8.07 -15.29
CA GLY A 74 2.55 -7.73 -16.71
C GLY A 74 2.20 -6.25 -16.94
N GLY A 75 2.13 -5.82 -18.17
CA GLY A 75 1.97 -4.41 -18.54
C GLY A 75 0.52 -3.90 -18.55
N GLY A 76 0.40 -2.63 -18.93
CA GLY A 76 -0.88 -1.95 -19.20
C GLY A 76 -1.48 -1.20 -18.02
N TRP A 77 -0.81 -1.14 -16.87
CA TRP A 77 -1.32 -0.53 -15.63
C TRP A 77 -1.38 1.00 -15.71
N ARG A 78 -0.38 1.64 -16.30
CA ARG A 78 -0.34 3.10 -16.46
C ARG A 78 -1.44 3.67 -17.35
N ARG A 79 -1.88 2.90 -18.36
CA ARG A 79 -2.84 3.33 -19.38
C ARG A 79 -4.27 2.88 -19.08
N MET A 80 -4.47 2.05 -18.06
CA MET A 80 -5.78 1.50 -17.74
C MET A 80 -6.67 2.56 -17.07
N ASP A 81 -7.80 2.80 -17.68
CA ASP A 81 -8.92 3.50 -17.04
C ASP A 81 -9.79 2.45 -16.34
N PHE A 82 -9.54 2.25 -15.06
CA PHE A 82 -10.25 1.24 -14.27
C PHE A 82 -11.72 1.58 -14.10
N GLY A 83 -12.08 2.87 -13.99
CA GLY A 83 -13.48 3.29 -13.88
C GLY A 83 -14.27 2.86 -15.10
N ARG A 84 -13.75 3.15 -16.29
CA ARG A 84 -14.34 2.72 -17.56
C ARG A 84 -14.37 1.20 -17.71
N ALA A 85 -13.27 0.53 -17.32
CA ALA A 85 -13.14 -0.92 -17.47
C ALA A 85 -14.11 -1.71 -16.58
N PHE A 86 -14.40 -1.23 -15.37
CA PHE A 86 -15.38 -1.83 -14.46
C PHE A 86 -16.81 -1.27 -14.62
N GLY A 87 -16.96 -0.13 -15.31
CA GLY A 87 -18.25 0.57 -15.42
C GLY A 87 -18.77 1.13 -14.09
N LYS A 88 -17.86 1.41 -13.14
CA LYS A 88 -18.18 1.88 -11.78
C LYS A 88 -17.14 2.89 -11.28
N PRO A 89 -17.50 3.76 -10.32
CA PRO A 89 -16.52 4.65 -9.70
C PRO A 89 -15.38 3.86 -9.03
N VAL A 90 -14.14 4.26 -9.29
CA VAL A 90 -12.94 3.61 -8.76
C VAL A 90 -12.06 4.62 -8.03
N ARG A 91 -11.59 4.27 -6.83
CA ARG A 91 -10.50 4.96 -6.14
C ARG A 91 -9.27 4.06 -6.10
N ILE A 92 -8.11 4.61 -6.42
CA ILE A 92 -6.86 3.85 -6.53
C ILE A 92 -5.85 4.45 -5.54
N ALA A 93 -5.21 3.58 -4.78
CA ALA A 93 -4.07 3.93 -3.92
C ALA A 93 -2.94 2.91 -4.14
N ASN A 94 -1.73 3.21 -3.67
CA ASN A 94 -0.73 2.16 -3.62
C ASN A 94 -1.03 1.19 -2.47
N ASP A 95 -0.48 -0.02 -2.52
CA ASP A 95 -0.72 -1.09 -1.55
C ASP A 95 -0.28 -0.71 -0.12
N ALA A 96 0.84 0.01 0.02
CA ALA A 96 1.31 0.51 1.31
C ALA A 96 0.37 1.60 1.86
N ALA A 97 -0.13 2.49 1.01
CA ALA A 97 -1.09 3.53 1.38
C ALA A 97 -2.43 2.93 1.86
N MET A 98 -2.92 1.87 1.20
CA MET A 98 -4.10 1.16 1.68
C MET A 98 -3.87 0.49 3.03
N GLN A 99 -2.73 -0.17 3.22
CA GLN A 99 -2.37 -0.76 4.51
C GLN A 99 -2.23 0.31 5.61
N ALA A 100 -1.65 1.47 5.26
CA ALA A 100 -1.53 2.61 6.17
C ALA A 100 -2.90 3.08 6.65
N LEU A 101 -3.79 3.38 5.72
CA LEU A 101 -5.13 3.88 6.02
C LEU A 101 -5.93 2.88 6.87
N GLY A 102 -5.82 1.58 6.58
CA GLY A 102 -6.47 0.53 7.36
C GLY A 102 -5.87 0.32 8.75
N SER A 103 -4.62 0.73 8.96
CA SER A 103 -3.91 0.61 10.24
C SER A 103 -4.00 1.86 11.13
N PHE A 104 -4.62 2.92 10.62
CA PHE A 104 -4.72 4.20 11.30
C PHE A 104 -5.69 4.16 12.48
N GLU A 105 -5.26 4.70 13.62
CA GLU A 105 -5.99 4.73 14.88
C GLU A 105 -6.04 6.14 15.50
N GLY A 106 -5.83 7.19 14.71
CA GLY A 106 -5.83 8.59 15.15
C GLY A 106 -4.45 9.22 15.22
N GLY A 107 -4.39 10.55 15.33
CA GLY A 107 -3.16 11.33 15.36
C GLY A 107 -2.40 11.34 14.03
N ARG A 108 -1.08 11.48 14.10
CA ARG A 108 -0.19 11.47 12.94
C ARG A 108 0.64 10.19 12.90
N MET A 109 0.34 9.32 11.98
CA MET A 109 0.93 7.99 11.85
C MET A 109 1.83 7.87 10.62
N LEU A 110 3.05 7.34 10.79
CA LEU A 110 3.88 6.87 9.68
C LEU A 110 3.66 5.36 9.49
N PHE A 111 3.42 4.94 8.26
CA PHE A 111 3.43 3.53 7.87
C PHE A 111 4.74 3.20 7.13
N LEU A 112 5.39 2.10 7.51
CA LEU A 112 6.55 1.54 6.82
C LEU A 112 6.29 0.07 6.49
N GLY A 113 6.20 -0.24 5.21
CA GLY A 113 5.98 -1.59 4.69
C GLY A 113 7.30 -2.33 4.44
N LEU A 114 7.72 -3.19 5.35
CA LEU A 114 8.94 -4.00 5.25
C LEU A 114 8.66 -5.25 4.39
N GLY A 115 8.82 -5.13 3.08
CA GLY A 115 8.55 -6.17 2.10
C GLY A 115 9.74 -6.44 1.19
N THR A 116 9.49 -6.74 -0.08
CA THR A 116 10.53 -6.80 -1.13
C THR A 116 11.29 -5.48 -1.17
N GLY A 117 10.56 -4.37 -1.17
CA GLY A 117 11.05 -3.01 -1.00
C GLY A 117 10.65 -2.40 0.35
N LEU A 118 10.56 -1.07 0.37
CA LEU A 118 10.13 -0.26 1.50
C LEU A 118 8.96 0.64 1.06
N GLY A 119 7.73 0.22 1.33
CA GLY A 119 6.57 1.09 1.14
C GLY A 119 6.44 2.10 2.28
N SER A 120 5.91 3.29 2.00
CA SER A 120 5.72 4.32 3.02
C SER A 120 4.50 5.20 2.74
N ALA A 121 3.83 5.64 3.80
CA ALA A 121 2.74 6.60 3.75
C ALA A 121 2.59 7.28 5.12
N ILE A 122 2.08 8.50 5.14
CA ILE A 122 1.58 9.15 6.35
C ILE A 122 0.06 9.13 6.33
N VAL A 123 -0.54 8.96 7.50
CA VAL A 123 -1.95 9.26 7.73
C VAL A 123 -2.00 10.27 8.87
N ASP A 124 -2.53 11.45 8.58
CA ASP A 124 -2.63 12.57 9.51
C ASP A 124 -4.08 13.01 9.60
N GLU A 125 -4.67 12.90 10.79
CA GLU A 125 -6.10 13.20 11.00
C GLU A 125 -7.02 12.50 9.97
N GLY A 126 -6.69 11.27 9.61
CA GLY A 126 -7.42 10.50 8.60
C GLY A 126 -7.10 10.84 7.14
N ARG A 127 -6.26 11.83 6.87
CA ARG A 127 -5.78 12.17 5.52
C ARG A 127 -4.59 11.30 5.15
N LEU A 128 -4.71 10.62 4.04
CA LEU A 128 -3.66 9.73 3.52
C LEU A 128 -2.73 10.50 2.58
N GLU A 129 -1.43 10.47 2.87
CA GLU A 129 -0.37 11.00 2.02
C GLU A 129 0.63 9.89 1.68
N PRO A 130 0.60 9.35 0.46
CA PRO A 130 1.60 8.38 0.00
C PRO A 130 2.99 9.01 -0.06
N LEU A 131 4.01 8.26 0.39
CA LEU A 131 5.40 8.69 0.38
C LEU A 131 6.28 7.70 -0.37
N GLU A 132 7.39 8.19 -0.91
CA GLU A 132 8.43 7.38 -1.57
C GLU A 132 9.78 7.51 -0.83
N LEU A 133 9.80 7.15 0.47
CA LEU A 133 11.00 7.24 1.30
C LEU A 133 12.04 6.18 0.95
N ALA A 134 11.66 5.12 0.24
CA ALA A 134 12.51 4.00 -0.14
C ALA A 134 13.83 4.44 -0.78
N HIS A 135 13.77 5.43 -1.66
CA HIS A 135 14.91 5.86 -2.48
C HIS A 135 15.76 6.95 -1.85
N LEU A 136 15.41 7.44 -0.65
CA LEU A 136 16.24 8.40 0.07
C LEU A 136 17.59 7.77 0.45
N PRO A 137 18.69 8.52 0.36
CA PRO A 137 20.01 8.03 0.72
C PRO A 137 20.10 7.73 2.22
N TYR A 138 20.81 6.66 2.58
CA TYR A 138 21.01 6.26 3.96
C TYR A 138 22.50 6.11 4.31
N ARG A 139 23.12 5.00 3.98
CA ARG A 139 24.53 4.73 4.31
C ARG A 139 25.27 4.15 3.10
N ARG A 140 26.57 4.47 2.97
CA ARG A 140 27.45 3.88 1.95
C ARG A 140 26.87 3.95 0.53
N ASN A 141 26.33 5.10 0.14
CA ASN A 141 25.70 5.34 -1.15
C ASN A 141 24.53 4.38 -1.48
N LYS A 142 23.87 3.84 -0.45
CA LYS A 142 22.68 3.00 -0.57
C LYS A 142 21.47 3.68 0.07
N THR A 143 20.30 3.25 -0.32
CA THR A 143 19.02 3.82 0.09
C THR A 143 18.43 3.14 1.33
N TYR A 144 17.36 3.69 1.89
CA TYR A 144 16.61 3.03 2.96
C TYR A 144 16.11 1.65 2.52
N GLU A 145 15.64 1.50 1.27
CA GLU A 145 15.17 0.22 0.75
C GLU A 145 16.26 -0.84 0.74
N ASP A 146 17.49 -0.48 0.33
CA ASP A 146 18.63 -1.40 0.31
C ASP A 146 18.96 -1.99 1.70
N TYR A 147 18.59 -1.27 2.76
CA TYR A 147 18.82 -1.72 4.14
C TYR A 147 17.59 -2.37 4.78
N LEU A 148 16.38 -1.86 4.52
CA LEU A 148 15.16 -2.28 5.21
C LEU A 148 14.34 -3.31 4.43
N GLY A 149 14.47 -3.36 3.11
CA GLY A 149 13.81 -4.35 2.27
C GLY A 149 14.41 -5.77 2.40
N THR A 150 13.84 -6.70 1.66
CA THR A 150 14.30 -8.12 1.64
C THR A 150 15.78 -8.22 1.27
N ARG A 151 16.29 -7.34 0.39
CA ARG A 151 17.72 -7.29 0.02
C ARG A 151 18.60 -7.05 1.26
N GLY A 152 18.24 -6.05 2.08
CA GLY A 152 18.97 -5.73 3.32
C GLY A 152 18.90 -6.87 4.34
N LEU A 153 17.73 -7.48 4.51
CA LEU A 153 17.57 -8.63 5.39
C LEU A 153 18.48 -9.81 5.00
N ARG A 154 18.60 -10.09 3.70
CA ARG A 154 19.50 -11.14 3.18
C ARG A 154 20.98 -10.77 3.33
N ALA A 155 21.35 -9.53 3.03
CA ALA A 155 22.74 -9.08 3.03
C ALA A 155 23.33 -8.92 4.43
N TYR A 156 22.55 -8.43 5.39
CA TYR A 156 23.05 -8.09 6.74
C TYR A 156 22.64 -9.12 7.80
N GLY A 157 21.75 -10.03 7.47
CA GLY A 157 21.18 -10.98 8.43
C GLY A 157 20.23 -10.30 9.44
N ARG A 158 19.41 -11.11 10.10
CA ARG A 158 18.31 -10.65 10.94
C ARG A 158 18.71 -9.64 12.03
N LYS A 159 19.84 -9.86 12.72
CA LYS A 159 20.28 -9.01 13.85
C LYS A 159 20.62 -7.59 13.38
N ARG A 160 21.48 -7.46 12.36
CA ARG A 160 21.90 -6.16 11.82
C ARG A 160 20.76 -5.46 11.10
N TRP A 161 19.96 -6.21 10.35
CA TRP A 161 18.77 -5.68 9.68
C TRP A 161 17.78 -5.10 10.69
N SER A 162 17.47 -5.80 11.79
CA SER A 162 16.58 -5.27 12.85
C SER A 162 17.14 -3.99 13.46
N HIS A 163 18.47 -3.87 13.67
CA HIS A 163 19.07 -2.63 14.14
C HIS A 163 18.87 -1.48 13.14
N HIS A 164 18.99 -1.73 11.83
CA HIS A 164 18.67 -0.70 10.84
C HIS A 164 17.19 -0.32 10.84
N VAL A 165 16.29 -1.26 11.04
CA VAL A 165 14.86 -0.96 11.21
C VAL A 165 14.64 -0.08 12.44
N ASP A 166 15.26 -0.38 13.60
CA ASP A 166 15.16 0.44 14.82
C ASP A 166 15.61 1.88 14.54
N VAL A 167 16.81 2.04 13.97
CA VAL A 167 17.42 3.37 13.71
C VAL A 167 16.59 4.19 12.73
N VAL A 168 16.19 3.61 11.61
CA VAL A 168 15.46 4.35 10.56
C VAL A 168 14.04 4.68 11.01
N THR A 169 13.40 3.77 11.73
CA THR A 169 12.07 4.03 12.29
C THR A 169 12.06 5.21 13.25
N ALA A 170 13.04 5.26 14.18
CA ALA A 170 13.17 6.38 15.11
C ALA A 170 13.45 7.69 14.37
N LEU A 171 14.41 7.69 13.44
CA LEU A 171 14.79 8.86 12.64
C LEU A 171 13.61 9.43 11.86
N LEU A 172 12.88 8.56 11.13
CA LEU A 172 11.76 9.00 10.30
C LEU A 172 10.57 9.46 11.15
N ARG A 173 10.29 8.81 12.28
CA ARG A 173 9.25 9.24 13.21
C ARG A 173 9.50 10.68 13.70
N GLU A 174 10.72 10.98 14.10
CA GLU A 174 11.10 12.34 14.55
C GLU A 174 11.08 13.35 13.41
N ALA A 175 11.73 13.03 12.29
CA ALA A 175 11.83 13.94 11.16
C ALA A 175 10.46 14.32 10.56
N LEU A 176 9.50 13.42 10.61
CA LEU A 176 8.15 13.60 10.08
C LEU A 176 7.13 13.99 11.17
N LEU A 177 7.58 14.19 12.42
CA LEU A 177 6.76 14.59 13.56
C LEU A 177 5.56 13.63 13.78
N CYS A 178 5.80 12.32 13.67
CA CYS A 178 4.76 11.32 13.84
C CYS A 178 4.63 10.86 15.29
N ASP A 179 3.40 10.66 15.76
CA ASP A 179 3.12 10.15 17.11
C ASP A 179 3.59 8.70 17.24
N TYR A 180 3.35 7.90 16.21
CA TYR A 180 3.72 6.49 16.16
C TYR A 180 4.00 6.02 14.75
N VAL A 181 4.61 4.82 14.65
CA VAL A 181 4.86 4.15 13.38
C VAL A 181 4.17 2.80 13.35
N VAL A 182 3.55 2.46 12.23
CA VAL A 182 3.05 1.11 11.95
C VAL A 182 4.00 0.41 11.00
N LEU A 183 4.51 -0.75 11.42
CA LEU A 183 5.36 -1.60 10.61
C LEU A 183 4.52 -2.71 9.95
N GLY A 184 4.36 -2.64 8.63
CA GLY A 184 3.68 -3.63 7.79
C GLY A 184 4.64 -4.43 6.92
N GLY A 185 4.06 -5.26 6.03
CA GLY A 185 4.83 -6.09 5.10
C GLY A 185 5.30 -7.42 5.69
N GLY A 186 5.67 -8.37 4.82
CA GLY A 186 5.97 -9.74 5.20
C GLY A 186 7.18 -9.91 6.12
N ASN A 187 8.16 -9.00 6.04
CA ASN A 187 9.39 -9.09 6.84
C ASN A 187 9.22 -8.65 8.30
N VAL A 188 8.10 -8.01 8.66
CA VAL A 188 7.83 -7.63 10.07
C VAL A 188 7.84 -8.84 11.00
N SER A 189 7.40 -10.00 10.52
CA SER A 189 7.45 -11.26 11.26
C SER A 189 8.88 -11.71 11.64
N LYS A 190 9.89 -11.16 10.97
CA LYS A 190 11.31 -11.44 11.25
C LYS A 190 11.87 -10.58 12.39
N LEU A 191 11.19 -9.53 12.80
CA LEU A 191 11.57 -8.75 13.98
C LEU A 191 11.28 -9.56 15.25
N ARG A 192 12.27 -9.64 16.16
CA ARG A 192 12.09 -10.28 17.48
C ARG A 192 11.29 -9.40 18.42
N ARG A 193 11.55 -8.09 18.35
CA ARG A 193 10.83 -7.03 19.05
C ARG A 193 10.54 -5.90 18.10
N LEU A 194 9.51 -5.15 18.38
CA LEU A 194 9.21 -3.93 17.63
C LEU A 194 10.08 -2.78 18.19
N PRO A 195 10.51 -1.82 17.34
CA PRO A 195 11.09 -0.56 17.79
C PRO A 195 10.17 0.20 18.76
N ALA A 196 10.72 1.12 19.53
CA ALA A 196 9.91 1.99 20.38
C ALA A 196 8.90 2.81 19.55
N HIS A 197 7.77 3.13 20.14
CA HIS A 197 6.67 3.86 19.49
C HIS A 197 6.17 3.23 18.18
N THR A 198 6.28 1.90 18.04
CA THR A 198 5.78 1.20 16.86
C THR A 198 4.69 0.21 17.21
N ARG A 199 3.81 -0.05 16.21
CA ARG A 199 2.81 -1.10 16.24
C ARG A 199 2.98 -2.02 15.04
N ARG A 200 2.52 -3.25 15.17
CA ARG A 200 2.51 -4.20 14.06
C ARG A 200 1.26 -3.98 13.22
N GLY A 201 1.45 -3.71 11.93
CA GLY A 201 0.38 -3.77 10.94
C GLY A 201 0.08 -5.20 10.51
N GLY A 202 -1.08 -5.41 9.92
CA GLY A 202 -1.52 -6.71 9.41
C GLY A 202 -1.89 -6.66 7.93
N ASN A 203 -1.73 -7.78 7.24
CA ASN A 203 -2.10 -7.91 5.82
C ASN A 203 -3.63 -7.80 5.56
N THR A 204 -4.46 -7.94 6.59
CA THR A 204 -5.92 -7.71 6.52
C THR A 204 -6.26 -6.22 6.48
N ARG A 205 -5.34 -5.37 6.92
CA ARG A 205 -5.52 -3.91 6.96
C ARG A 205 -5.69 -3.27 5.58
N ALA A 206 -5.21 -3.90 4.51
CA ALA A 206 -5.44 -3.41 3.15
C ALA A 206 -6.94 -3.37 2.78
N VAL A 207 -7.72 -4.37 3.23
CA VAL A 207 -9.19 -4.39 3.02
C VAL A 207 -9.85 -3.24 3.79
N GLU A 208 -9.52 -3.07 5.08
CA GLU A 208 -10.03 -1.96 5.88
C GLU A 208 -9.66 -0.60 5.28
N GLY A 209 -8.42 -0.46 4.79
CA GLY A 209 -7.97 0.75 4.11
C GLY A 209 -8.75 1.02 2.82
N GLY A 210 -9.01 -0.01 2.03
CA GLY A 210 -9.85 0.11 0.84
C GLY A 210 -11.27 0.59 1.16
N LEU A 211 -11.86 0.14 2.27
CA LEU A 211 -13.17 0.65 2.72
C LEU A 211 -13.08 2.11 3.15
N ARG A 212 -12.03 2.48 3.89
CA ARG A 212 -11.82 3.86 4.38
C ARG A 212 -11.52 4.86 3.26
N LEU A 213 -11.05 4.44 2.09
CA LEU A 213 -10.90 5.34 0.94
C LEU A 213 -12.21 6.04 0.55
N TRP A 214 -13.37 5.46 0.87
CA TRP A 214 -14.69 6.01 0.58
C TRP A 214 -15.38 6.64 1.79
N ALA A 215 -14.89 6.40 3.00
CA ALA A 215 -15.43 6.95 4.23
C ALA A 215 -14.97 8.39 4.49
N ALA A 216 -13.76 8.75 4.06
CA ALA A 216 -13.29 10.13 4.08
C ALA A 216 -14.11 10.89 3.02
N GLY A 217 -15.02 11.78 3.49
CA GLY A 217 -15.80 12.68 2.63
C GLY A 217 -14.88 13.40 1.65
N ASP A 218 -15.39 13.84 0.50
CA ASP A 218 -14.73 14.46 -0.64
C ASP A 218 -13.53 15.38 -0.32
N HIS A 219 -12.44 14.80 0.16
CA HIS A 219 -11.14 15.43 0.06
C HIS A 219 -10.50 14.89 -1.22
N PRO A 220 -10.41 15.75 -2.24
CA PRO A 220 -9.72 15.39 -3.45
C PRO A 220 -8.28 15.04 -3.09
N ILE A 221 -7.87 13.83 -3.44
CA ILE A 221 -6.46 13.59 -3.72
C ILE A 221 -6.12 14.60 -4.82
N ALA A 222 -5.55 15.75 -4.40
CA ALA A 222 -5.13 16.88 -5.22
C ALA A 222 -6.23 17.56 -6.08
N LYS A 223 -6.91 18.60 -5.56
CA LYS A 223 -7.27 19.74 -6.41
C LYS A 223 -5.97 20.37 -6.90
N ARG A 224 -5.80 20.45 -8.23
CA ARG A 224 -4.75 21.24 -8.88
C ARG A 224 -4.69 22.62 -8.22
N LEU A 225 -3.52 23.02 -7.75
CA LEU A 225 -3.20 24.42 -7.63
C LEU A 225 -3.31 25.01 -9.05
N PRO A 226 -4.04 26.12 -9.25
CA PRO A 226 -4.06 26.81 -10.54
C PRO A 226 -2.64 27.20 -10.89
N GLY A 227 -2.25 26.97 -12.15
CA GLY A 227 -0.90 27.13 -12.65
C GLY A 227 -0.35 28.54 -12.41
N ARG A 228 0.93 28.57 -12.10
CA ARG A 228 1.84 29.65 -12.47
C ARG A 228 2.65 29.21 -13.68
#